data_04f854fc420e8b8fb7ae2680a0950637
#
_entry.id   04f854fc420e8b8fb7ae2680a0950637
#
_cell.length_a   1.000
_cell.length_b   1.000
_cell.length_c   1.000
_cell.angle_alpha   90.00
_cell.angle_beta   90.00
_cell.angle_gamma   90.00
#
_symmetry.space_group_name_H-M   'P 1'
#
loop_
_entity.id
_entity.type
_entity.pdbx_description
1 polymer ?
#
loop_
_entity_poly.entity_id
_entity_poly.type
_entity_poly.pdbx_seq_one_letter_code
_entity_poly.pdbx_strand_id
1 'polypeptide(L)'
;MKKMYYFVGIKGSGMASLAEILHDLGHEVAGSDIDKYIFIEEELKRRGIPIYSWNKDNIKDGMHVITGNDFDRSNPEVAAAQDNPNVICQNYCEFLGDFFNNFISIGIGGTHGKTTTTGMCYHLFKDYDKTNVLIGDGTGYAVKDAKYFVSEVDEFRNHFKHYYNDYALINNVEYDHVDYFKTFEDYKKVFEEYGNRAKKMAVIWGDDPYLPHMNWTKPVCKFGLNDNNDIQAKNVINNDKGLSFDVYAHGELFGHFALPFYGMHTLYDTLAVITLGYLEGMDAEYMQKQLSTFEGVKRRYTVKEKGDCIFVDDYAHHPTAVQYVLEETRTRYPGKQIIAVFQPDRFSRALRFAKRFAAAMDLADHPFFLDFPDNAHPEPGIDIDVTEITQYIPRAKIVKTDKEHAKMLAAYDNAVYVFMSSKDIYKLEELVIEAKG
;
A
#
# COMPACT_ATOMS: atom_id res chain seq x y z
N MET A 1 -22.97 18.23 13.86
CA MET A 1 -22.32 19.10 14.86
C MET A 1 -20.82 18.94 14.75
N LYS A 2 -20.04 20.01 14.92
CA LYS A 2 -18.59 19.97 14.95
C LYS A 2 -18.14 19.19 16.19
N LYS A 3 -17.35 18.11 15.99
CA LYS A 3 -16.80 17.28 17.08
C LYS A 3 -15.31 17.54 17.19
N MET A 4 -14.74 17.32 18.37
CA MET A 4 -13.29 17.33 18.60
C MET A 4 -12.76 15.89 18.60
N TYR A 5 -11.90 15.58 17.63
CA TYR A 5 -11.19 14.30 17.55
C TYR A 5 -9.74 14.49 17.97
N TYR A 6 -9.26 13.60 18.83
CA TYR A 6 -7.88 13.61 19.31
C TYR A 6 -7.21 12.28 19.02
N PHE A 7 -6.05 12.32 18.38
CA PHE A 7 -5.34 11.13 17.91
C PHE A 7 -4.10 10.86 18.77
N VAL A 8 -4.03 9.69 19.43
CA VAL A 8 -2.83 9.23 20.11
C VAL A 8 -2.02 8.38 19.14
N GLY A 9 -0.83 8.86 18.74
CA GLY A 9 -0.01 8.30 17.66
C GLY A 9 -0.39 8.83 16.28
N ILE A 10 -0.63 10.14 16.16
CA ILE A 10 -1.15 10.79 14.93
C ILE A 10 -0.21 10.68 13.72
N LYS A 11 1.10 10.45 13.94
CA LYS A 11 2.09 10.32 12.85
C LYS A 11 2.14 8.93 12.23
N GLY A 12 1.34 7.96 12.68
CA GLY A 12 1.12 6.71 11.95
C GLY A 12 0.40 6.97 10.63
N SER A 13 0.76 6.27 9.53
CA SER A 13 0.20 6.55 8.18
C SER A 13 -1.33 6.52 8.15
N GLY A 14 -1.95 5.46 8.64
CA GLY A 14 -3.42 5.37 8.70
C GLY A 14 -4.05 6.40 9.64
N MET A 15 -3.39 6.71 10.77
CA MET A 15 -3.85 7.71 11.74
C MET A 15 -3.83 9.11 11.13
N ALA A 16 -2.76 9.47 10.43
CA ALA A 16 -2.64 10.75 9.75
C ALA A 16 -3.68 10.91 8.65
N SER A 17 -3.84 9.90 7.79
CA SER A 17 -4.88 9.90 6.74
C SER A 17 -6.27 10.09 7.31
N LEU A 18 -6.61 9.41 8.42
CA LEU A 18 -7.91 9.56 9.06
C LEU A 18 -8.08 10.94 9.72
N ALA A 19 -7.01 11.49 10.31
CA ALA A 19 -7.01 12.85 10.86
C ALA A 19 -7.27 13.90 9.76
N GLU A 20 -6.65 13.75 8.61
CA GLU A 20 -6.88 14.59 7.42
C GLU A 20 -8.34 14.51 6.96
N ILE A 21 -8.89 13.31 6.83
CA ILE A 21 -10.29 13.07 6.44
C ILE A 21 -11.25 13.78 7.39
N LEU A 22 -11.09 13.62 8.70
CA LEU A 22 -11.96 14.26 9.68
C LEU A 22 -11.83 15.78 9.69
N HIS A 23 -10.61 16.30 9.45
CA HIS A 23 -10.38 17.73 9.28
C HIS A 23 -11.08 18.27 8.02
N ASP A 24 -10.96 17.60 6.87
CA ASP A 24 -11.58 17.99 5.61
C ASP A 24 -13.12 17.97 5.70
N LEU A 25 -13.68 17.09 6.52
CA LEU A 25 -15.12 17.08 6.85
C LEU A 25 -15.55 18.23 7.77
N GLY A 26 -14.58 19.03 8.24
CA GLY A 26 -14.83 20.24 9.04
C GLY A 26 -14.87 20.01 10.54
N HIS A 27 -14.37 18.89 11.04
CA HIS A 27 -14.22 18.63 12.47
C HIS A 27 -12.98 19.35 13.04
N GLU A 28 -12.94 19.49 14.37
CA GLU A 28 -11.72 19.88 15.07
C GLU A 28 -10.85 18.64 15.26
N VAL A 29 -9.58 18.72 14.85
CA VAL A 29 -8.66 17.59 14.92
C VAL A 29 -7.35 18.04 15.54
N ALA A 30 -6.84 17.27 16.48
CA ALA A 30 -5.50 17.39 17.02
C ALA A 30 -4.97 16.00 17.40
N GLY A 31 -3.71 15.88 17.74
CA GLY A 31 -3.19 14.63 18.25
C GLY A 31 -1.81 14.78 18.87
N SER A 32 -1.26 13.66 19.27
CA SER A 32 0.07 13.56 19.90
C SER A 32 0.88 12.44 19.27
N ASP A 33 2.20 12.58 19.38
CA ASP A 33 3.13 11.56 18.96
C ASP A 33 4.51 11.79 19.62
N ILE A 34 5.49 10.92 19.28
CA ILE A 34 6.89 11.11 19.64
C ILE A 34 7.44 12.41 19.05
N ASP A 35 8.44 13.03 19.72
CA ASP A 35 9.03 14.28 19.27
C ASP A 35 9.92 14.15 18.01
N LYS A 36 10.23 12.90 17.59
CA LYS A 36 10.99 12.63 16.38
C LYS A 36 10.23 13.08 15.14
N TYR A 37 10.90 13.77 14.22
CA TYR A 37 10.36 14.11 12.91
C TYR A 37 10.04 12.84 12.09
N ILE A 38 8.82 12.81 11.50
CA ILE A 38 8.38 11.82 10.55
C ILE A 38 7.77 12.57 9.35
N PHE A 39 8.14 12.21 8.13
CA PHE A 39 7.72 12.91 6.90
C PHE A 39 6.19 13.14 6.79
N ILE A 40 5.39 12.20 7.30
CA ILE A 40 3.92 12.28 7.30
C ILE A 40 3.40 13.54 8.03
N GLU A 41 4.13 14.07 9.02
CA GLU A 41 3.67 15.26 9.77
C GLU A 41 3.60 16.55 8.94
N GLU A 42 4.27 16.59 7.78
CA GLU A 42 4.25 17.77 6.89
C GLU A 42 2.84 18.08 6.39
N GLU A 43 2.08 17.05 6.01
CA GLU A 43 0.73 17.22 5.52
C GLU A 43 -0.24 17.63 6.64
N LEU A 44 -0.07 17.06 7.85
CA LEU A 44 -0.82 17.47 9.04
C LEU A 44 -0.58 18.94 9.37
N LYS A 45 0.70 19.38 9.33
CA LYS A 45 1.08 20.79 9.55
C LYS A 45 0.51 21.72 8.50
N ARG A 46 0.56 21.31 7.22
CA ARG A 46 0.01 22.09 6.11
C ARG A 46 -1.49 22.35 6.28
N ARG A 47 -2.23 21.39 6.84
CA ARG A 47 -3.65 21.54 7.19
C ARG A 47 -3.88 22.30 8.50
N GLY A 48 -2.82 22.63 9.25
CA GLY A 48 -2.93 23.29 10.56
C GLY A 48 -3.43 22.38 11.67
N ILE A 49 -3.27 21.07 11.55
CA ILE A 49 -3.62 20.09 12.58
C ILE A 49 -2.54 20.11 13.66
N PRO A 50 -2.85 20.46 14.92
CA PRO A 50 -1.88 20.52 16.00
C PRO A 50 -1.37 19.12 16.37
N ILE A 51 -0.04 19.03 16.59
CA ILE A 51 0.62 17.80 17.06
C ILE A 51 1.33 18.14 18.37
N TYR A 52 1.03 17.42 19.43
CA TYR A 52 1.57 17.62 20.78
C TYR A 52 2.49 16.46 21.19
N SER A 53 3.34 16.71 22.18
CA SER A 53 4.02 15.63 22.93
C SER A 53 3.03 14.97 23.89
N TRP A 54 3.26 13.70 24.24
CA TRP A 54 2.35 12.95 25.11
C TRP A 54 2.22 13.57 26.51
N ASN A 55 1.00 13.93 26.86
CA ASN A 55 0.65 14.45 28.18
C ASN A 55 -0.80 14.12 28.49
N LYS A 56 -1.07 13.48 29.64
CA LYS A 56 -2.44 13.18 30.10
C LYS A 56 -3.38 14.40 30.09
N ASP A 57 -2.80 15.60 30.31
CA ASP A 57 -3.55 16.86 30.35
C ASP A 57 -4.00 17.35 28.97
N ASN A 58 -3.60 16.68 27.87
CA ASN A 58 -4.12 16.92 26.54
C ASN A 58 -5.56 16.39 26.38
N ILE A 59 -5.95 15.39 27.16
CA ILE A 59 -7.27 14.77 27.11
C ILE A 59 -8.28 15.64 27.88
N LYS A 60 -9.35 16.05 27.22
CA LYS A 60 -10.41 16.92 27.76
C LYS A 60 -11.79 16.28 27.60
N ASP A 61 -12.72 16.67 28.46
CA ASP A 61 -14.12 16.26 28.37
C ASP A 61 -14.72 16.57 26.99
N GLY A 62 -15.53 15.66 26.51
CA GLY A 62 -16.23 15.78 25.23
C GLY A 62 -15.41 15.42 24.00
N MET A 63 -14.14 15.05 24.15
CA MET A 63 -13.32 14.56 23.06
C MET A 63 -13.72 13.16 22.62
N HIS A 64 -13.52 12.87 21.35
CA HIS A 64 -13.45 11.52 20.80
C HIS A 64 -11.97 11.18 20.55
N VAL A 65 -11.41 10.35 21.38
CA VAL A 65 -9.99 9.94 21.33
C VAL A 65 -9.86 8.69 20.48
N ILE A 66 -9.01 8.76 19.46
CA ILE A 66 -8.68 7.64 18.58
C ILE A 66 -7.25 7.22 18.89
N THR A 67 -7.04 5.97 19.29
CA THR A 67 -5.73 5.43 19.65
C THR A 67 -5.15 4.59 18.53
N GLY A 68 -3.88 4.80 18.20
CA GLY A 68 -3.17 3.89 17.30
C GLY A 68 -3.12 2.46 17.85
N ASN A 69 -3.01 1.49 16.96
CA ASN A 69 -3.09 0.05 17.29
C ASN A 69 -1.95 -0.45 18.21
N ASP A 70 -0.85 0.29 18.30
CA ASP A 70 0.31 -0.06 19.12
C ASP A 70 0.31 0.60 20.52
N PHE A 71 -0.71 1.40 20.83
CA PHE A 71 -0.80 2.09 22.12
C PHE A 71 -1.82 1.44 23.04
N ASP A 72 -1.39 1.22 24.28
CA ASP A 72 -2.20 0.69 25.38
C ASP A 72 -2.16 1.63 26.59
N ARG A 73 -2.66 1.19 27.73
CA ARG A 73 -2.69 1.99 28.98
C ARG A 73 -1.32 2.42 29.54
N SER A 74 -0.21 1.91 29.00
CA SER A 74 1.12 2.41 29.35
C SER A 74 1.36 3.83 28.81
N ASN A 75 0.64 4.24 27.76
CA ASN A 75 0.63 5.61 27.29
C ASN A 75 -0.29 6.45 28.19
N PRO A 76 0.20 7.62 28.74
CA PRO A 76 -0.54 8.43 29.71
C PRO A 76 -1.86 9.00 29.15
N GLU A 77 -1.94 9.27 27.86
CA GLU A 77 -3.15 9.79 27.22
C GLU A 77 -4.20 8.71 27.00
N VAL A 78 -3.78 7.48 26.61
CA VAL A 78 -4.68 6.33 26.51
C VAL A 78 -5.29 6.03 27.88
N ALA A 79 -4.47 6.00 28.92
CA ALA A 79 -4.95 5.81 30.29
C ALA A 79 -5.96 6.90 30.70
N ALA A 80 -5.61 8.18 30.47
CA ALA A 80 -6.50 9.31 30.79
C ALA A 80 -7.84 9.27 30.00
N ALA A 81 -7.79 8.90 28.72
CA ALA A 81 -8.99 8.79 27.89
C ALA A 81 -9.91 7.66 28.36
N GLN A 82 -9.36 6.50 28.73
CA GLN A 82 -10.14 5.35 29.22
C GLN A 82 -10.71 5.56 30.62
N ASP A 83 -10.05 6.36 31.46
CA ASP A 83 -10.50 6.65 32.82
C ASP A 83 -11.50 7.81 32.87
N ASN A 84 -11.66 8.59 31.79
CA ASN A 84 -12.57 9.73 31.75
C ASN A 84 -13.93 9.35 31.15
N PRO A 85 -15.03 9.31 31.96
CA PRO A 85 -16.35 8.91 31.47
C PRO A 85 -16.97 9.90 30.46
N ASN A 86 -16.43 11.11 30.35
CA ASN A 86 -16.90 12.15 29.41
C ASN A 86 -16.13 12.11 28.06
N VAL A 87 -15.26 11.10 27.86
CA VAL A 87 -14.46 10.89 26.65
C VAL A 87 -14.89 9.60 25.99
N ILE A 88 -15.07 9.63 24.65
CA ILE A 88 -15.21 8.41 23.86
C ILE A 88 -13.81 7.99 23.47
N CYS A 89 -13.38 6.79 23.84
CA CYS A 89 -12.06 6.25 23.47
C CYS A 89 -12.25 5.00 22.61
N GLN A 90 -11.77 5.04 21.37
CA GLN A 90 -11.81 3.92 20.43
C GLN A 90 -10.43 3.65 19.84
N ASN A 91 -10.16 2.38 19.51
CA ASN A 91 -9.02 2.04 18.68
C ASN A 91 -9.27 2.47 17.22
N TYR A 92 -8.18 2.76 16.48
CA TYR A 92 -8.22 3.18 15.07
C TYR A 92 -9.08 2.26 14.19
N CYS A 93 -8.88 0.94 14.29
CA CYS A 93 -9.61 -0.01 13.43
C CYS A 93 -11.11 -0.08 13.79
N GLU A 94 -11.45 0.04 15.06
CA GLU A 94 -12.85 0.10 15.51
C GLU A 94 -13.53 1.36 14.98
N PHE A 95 -12.88 2.52 15.16
CA PHE A 95 -13.41 3.78 14.67
C PHE A 95 -13.58 3.77 13.13
N LEU A 96 -12.56 3.29 12.40
CA LEU A 96 -12.62 3.22 10.94
C LEU A 96 -13.73 2.28 10.46
N GLY A 97 -13.91 1.12 11.12
CA GLY A 97 -15.00 0.20 10.82
C GLY A 97 -16.38 0.82 11.02
N ASP A 98 -16.58 1.58 12.12
CA ASP A 98 -17.81 2.32 12.35
C ASP A 98 -18.01 3.44 11.32
N PHE A 99 -16.92 4.11 10.94
CA PHE A 99 -16.95 5.22 9.99
C PHE A 99 -17.36 4.78 8.59
N PHE A 100 -16.97 3.57 8.15
CA PHE A 100 -17.40 2.99 6.86
C PHE A 100 -18.91 2.88 6.70
N ASN A 101 -19.66 2.74 7.79
CA ASN A 101 -21.12 2.59 7.74
C ASN A 101 -21.85 3.83 7.20
N ASN A 102 -21.17 4.98 7.07
CA ASN A 102 -21.75 6.20 6.54
C ASN A 102 -21.72 6.30 5.01
N PHE A 103 -21.10 5.34 4.31
CA PHE A 103 -20.82 5.40 2.87
C PHE A 103 -21.10 4.05 2.20
N ILE A 104 -21.14 4.04 0.85
CA ILE A 104 -20.86 2.81 0.10
C ILE A 104 -19.35 2.60 0.22
N SER A 105 -18.96 1.69 1.08
CA SER A 105 -17.55 1.50 1.44
C SER A 105 -16.88 0.42 0.62
N ILE A 106 -15.71 0.73 0.05
CA ILE A 106 -14.86 -0.17 -0.72
C ILE A 106 -13.56 -0.37 0.07
N GLY A 107 -13.42 -1.54 0.68
CA GLY A 107 -12.20 -1.91 1.38
C GLY A 107 -11.30 -2.74 0.49
N ILE A 108 -10.05 -2.30 0.29
CA ILE A 108 -9.07 -2.93 -0.59
C ILE A 108 -7.99 -3.59 0.25
N GLY A 109 -8.06 -4.91 0.34
CA GLY A 109 -7.12 -5.79 1.02
C GLY A 109 -6.30 -6.63 0.05
N GLY A 110 -5.38 -7.39 0.59
CA GLY A 110 -4.48 -8.26 -0.18
C GLY A 110 -3.05 -8.15 0.33
N THR A 111 -2.21 -9.11 0.02
CA THR A 111 -0.79 -9.04 0.42
C THR A 111 -0.08 -7.95 -0.37
N HIS A 112 -0.33 -7.86 -1.68
CA HIS A 112 0.30 -6.92 -2.60
C HIS A 112 -0.73 -6.08 -3.36
N GLY A 113 -0.29 -4.92 -3.87
CA GLY A 113 -1.10 -4.05 -4.74
C GLY A 113 -2.08 -3.13 -4.02
N LYS A 114 -2.37 -3.31 -2.72
CA LYS A 114 -3.37 -2.53 -1.96
C LYS A 114 -3.32 -1.03 -2.23
N THR A 115 -2.17 -0.41 -2.04
CA THR A 115 -1.98 1.04 -2.16
C THR A 115 -2.22 1.55 -3.58
N THR A 116 -1.68 0.86 -4.57
CA THR A 116 -1.87 1.18 -6.00
C THR A 116 -3.33 1.05 -6.39
N THR A 117 -3.96 -0.08 -6.04
CA THR A 117 -5.39 -0.34 -6.33
C THR A 117 -6.28 0.69 -5.64
N THR A 118 -5.99 1.08 -4.38
CA THR A 118 -6.75 2.10 -3.65
C THR A 118 -6.66 3.46 -4.33
N GLY A 119 -5.44 3.88 -4.71
CA GLY A 119 -5.24 5.14 -5.44
C GLY A 119 -5.92 5.15 -6.79
N MET A 120 -5.81 4.06 -7.55
CA MET A 120 -6.45 3.89 -8.86
C MET A 120 -7.99 3.86 -8.75
N CYS A 121 -8.52 3.16 -7.74
CA CYS A 121 -9.94 3.12 -7.45
C CYS A 121 -10.48 4.52 -7.08
N TYR A 122 -9.79 5.24 -6.19
CA TYR A 122 -10.15 6.62 -5.88
C TYR A 122 -10.12 7.51 -7.12
N HIS A 123 -9.08 7.39 -7.95
CA HIS A 123 -8.95 8.17 -9.18
C HIS A 123 -10.13 7.93 -10.15
N LEU A 124 -10.59 6.67 -10.26
CA LEU A 124 -11.76 6.34 -11.07
C LEU A 124 -13.06 6.89 -10.49
N PHE A 125 -13.24 6.79 -9.16
CA PHE A 125 -14.52 7.08 -8.51
C PHE A 125 -14.73 8.57 -8.21
N LYS A 126 -13.65 9.35 -7.92
CA LYS A 126 -13.73 10.76 -7.48
C LYS A 126 -14.46 11.70 -8.44
N ASP A 127 -14.41 11.40 -9.75
CA ASP A 127 -15.04 12.19 -10.80
C ASP A 127 -16.38 11.56 -11.26
N TYR A 128 -16.69 10.34 -10.82
CA TYR A 128 -17.97 9.68 -11.04
C TYR A 128 -19.01 10.13 -10.02
N ASP A 129 -18.64 10.15 -8.75
CA ASP A 129 -19.44 10.71 -7.67
C ASP A 129 -18.52 11.15 -6.51
N LYS A 130 -19.02 11.95 -5.57
CA LYS A 130 -18.27 12.38 -4.39
C LYS A 130 -17.70 11.18 -3.63
N THR A 131 -16.38 11.14 -3.50
CA THR A 131 -15.65 10.01 -2.95
C THR A 131 -14.61 10.45 -1.94
N ASN A 132 -14.61 9.83 -0.79
CA ASN A 132 -13.57 9.93 0.22
C ASN A 132 -12.53 8.82 0.02
N VAL A 133 -11.29 9.06 0.45
CA VAL A 133 -10.22 8.06 0.34
C VAL A 133 -9.30 8.04 1.54
N LEU A 134 -8.83 6.83 1.88
CA LEU A 134 -7.74 6.56 2.82
C LEU A 134 -6.74 5.62 2.15
N ILE A 135 -5.56 6.14 1.81
CA ILE A 135 -4.48 5.40 1.15
C ILE A 135 -3.39 5.08 2.16
N GLY A 136 -2.77 3.91 2.06
CA GLY A 136 -1.72 3.44 2.98
C GLY A 136 -0.40 4.22 2.90
N ASP A 137 -0.25 5.13 1.93
CA ASP A 137 0.89 6.04 1.78
C ASP A 137 0.82 7.28 2.69
N GLY A 138 -0.19 7.37 3.55
CA GLY A 138 -0.43 8.51 4.44
C GLY A 138 -1.34 9.58 3.83
N THR A 139 -1.95 9.33 2.68
CA THR A 139 -2.89 10.26 2.04
C THR A 139 -4.31 10.03 2.52
N GLY A 140 -4.95 11.05 3.07
CA GLY A 140 -6.37 11.11 3.36
C GLY A 140 -7.03 12.31 2.70
N TYR A 141 -8.19 12.10 2.08
CA TYR A 141 -8.97 13.16 1.48
C TYR A 141 -10.46 12.91 1.65
N ALA A 142 -11.23 13.94 1.99
CA ALA A 142 -12.66 13.83 2.14
C ALA A 142 -13.42 15.05 1.64
N VAL A 143 -14.61 14.80 1.13
CA VAL A 143 -15.60 15.82 0.74
C VAL A 143 -16.89 15.57 1.48
N LYS A 144 -17.62 16.65 1.80
CA LYS A 144 -18.93 16.54 2.45
C LYS A 144 -19.92 15.85 1.52
N ASP A 145 -20.82 15.07 2.15
CA ASP A 145 -21.87 14.32 1.46
C ASP A 145 -21.32 13.35 0.41
N ALA A 146 -20.14 12.75 0.69
CA ALA A 146 -19.59 11.72 -0.14
C ALA A 146 -20.49 10.48 -0.18
N LYS A 147 -20.67 9.91 -1.37
CA LYS A 147 -21.37 8.65 -1.57
C LYS A 147 -20.47 7.45 -1.29
N TYR A 148 -19.22 7.54 -1.73
CA TYR A 148 -18.25 6.45 -1.64
C TYR A 148 -17.14 6.75 -0.62
N PHE A 149 -16.63 5.67 -0.03
CA PHE A 149 -15.38 5.71 0.72
C PHE A 149 -14.49 4.53 0.29
N VAL A 150 -13.40 4.86 -0.39
CA VAL A 150 -12.37 3.90 -0.82
C VAL A 150 -11.27 3.87 0.23
N SER A 151 -10.94 2.70 0.74
CA SER A 151 -9.93 2.58 1.79
C SER A 151 -9.03 1.38 1.59
N GLU A 152 -7.74 1.60 1.73
CA GLU A 152 -6.81 0.50 1.99
C GLU A 152 -7.12 -0.08 3.37
N VAL A 153 -7.17 -1.40 3.46
CA VAL A 153 -7.40 -2.14 4.70
C VAL A 153 -6.30 -3.19 4.89
N ASP A 154 -5.87 -3.36 6.15
CA ASP A 154 -4.70 -4.18 6.48
C ASP A 154 -5.11 -5.46 7.22
N GLU A 155 -4.52 -6.57 6.82
CA GLU A 155 -4.68 -7.90 7.42
C GLU A 155 -3.88 -8.08 8.72
N PHE A 156 -2.84 -7.27 8.94
CA PHE A 156 -1.94 -7.40 10.07
C PHE A 156 -2.69 -7.40 11.40
N ARG A 157 -2.31 -8.30 12.32
CA ARG A 157 -2.99 -8.49 13.62
C ARG A 157 -4.51 -8.69 13.51
N ASN A 158 -4.97 -9.18 12.36
CA ASN A 158 -6.40 -9.38 12.06
C ASN A 158 -7.25 -8.10 12.25
N HIS A 159 -6.74 -6.95 11.75
CA HIS A 159 -7.50 -5.71 11.76
C HIS A 159 -8.79 -5.83 10.96
N PHE A 160 -8.83 -6.70 9.96
CA PHE A 160 -10.01 -7.03 9.16
C PHE A 160 -11.27 -7.35 9.98
N LYS A 161 -11.13 -7.87 11.22
CA LYS A 161 -12.27 -8.22 12.09
C LYS A 161 -13.20 -7.04 12.39
N HIS A 162 -12.72 -5.80 12.25
CA HIS A 162 -13.49 -4.58 12.48
C HIS A 162 -14.18 -4.05 11.23
N TYR A 163 -13.89 -4.59 10.02
CA TYR A 163 -14.33 -4.02 8.75
C TYR A 163 -15.49 -4.79 8.15
N TYR A 164 -16.57 -4.05 7.84
CA TYR A 164 -17.79 -4.51 7.19
C TYR A 164 -18.06 -3.63 5.98
N ASN A 165 -17.17 -3.68 4.99
CA ASN A 165 -17.30 -2.89 3.78
C ASN A 165 -18.46 -3.38 2.90
N ASP A 166 -19.02 -2.51 2.06
CA ASP A 166 -19.99 -2.93 1.04
C ASP A 166 -19.32 -3.86 0.05
N TYR A 167 -18.14 -3.48 -0.43
CA TYR A 167 -17.28 -4.31 -1.26
C TYR A 167 -15.99 -4.62 -0.51
N ALA A 168 -15.69 -5.89 -0.33
CA ALA A 168 -14.41 -6.38 0.15
C ALA A 168 -13.58 -6.86 -1.06
N LEU A 169 -12.71 -5.99 -1.57
CA LEU A 169 -11.80 -6.37 -2.64
C LEU A 169 -10.55 -7.01 -2.03
N ILE A 170 -10.15 -8.16 -2.57
CA ILE A 170 -8.95 -8.90 -2.15
C ILE A 170 -8.09 -9.15 -3.39
N ASN A 171 -6.98 -8.41 -3.52
CA ASN A 171 -6.10 -8.49 -4.68
C ASN A 171 -5.44 -9.86 -4.84
N ASN A 172 -4.88 -10.39 -3.75
CA ASN A 172 -4.14 -11.64 -3.72
C ASN A 172 -3.89 -12.08 -2.28
N VAL A 173 -3.48 -13.35 -2.09
CA VAL A 173 -3.09 -13.89 -0.79
C VAL A 173 -1.76 -14.61 -0.92
N GLU A 174 -0.71 -14.02 -0.40
CA GLU A 174 0.62 -14.60 -0.28
C GLU A 174 1.12 -14.50 1.16
N TYR A 175 1.76 -15.56 1.69
CA TYR A 175 2.16 -15.60 3.09
C TYR A 175 3.12 -14.47 3.45
N ASP A 176 2.67 -13.57 4.28
CA ASP A 176 3.45 -12.48 4.88
C ASP A 176 3.18 -12.39 6.40
N HIS A 177 3.72 -11.38 7.08
CA HIS A 177 3.56 -11.16 8.51
C HIS A 177 3.83 -12.40 9.36
N VAL A 178 4.92 -13.11 9.02
CA VAL A 178 5.33 -14.37 9.66
C VAL A 178 5.71 -14.21 11.15
N ASP A 179 5.92 -12.98 11.58
CA ASP A 179 6.11 -12.58 12.98
C ASP A 179 4.80 -12.72 13.79
N TYR A 180 3.66 -12.50 13.18
CA TYR A 180 2.34 -12.58 13.80
C TYR A 180 1.60 -13.88 13.46
N PHE A 181 1.42 -14.19 12.18
CA PHE A 181 0.74 -15.41 11.73
C PHE A 181 1.70 -16.60 11.75
N LYS A 182 1.40 -17.59 12.56
CA LYS A 182 2.29 -18.76 12.74
C LYS A 182 2.17 -19.77 11.61
N THR A 183 1.02 -19.83 10.95
CA THR A 183 0.78 -20.70 9.80
C THR A 183 0.17 -19.91 8.65
N PHE A 184 0.35 -20.43 7.44
CA PHE A 184 -0.28 -19.84 6.26
C PHE A 184 -1.81 -20.03 6.29
N GLU A 185 -2.30 -21.10 6.93
CA GLU A 185 -3.74 -21.32 7.10
C GLU A 185 -4.39 -20.21 7.96
N ASP A 186 -3.73 -19.80 9.07
CA ASP A 186 -4.21 -18.69 9.90
C ASP A 186 -4.25 -17.38 9.09
N TYR A 187 -3.24 -17.17 8.23
CA TYR A 187 -3.16 -16.01 7.35
C TYR A 187 -4.29 -16.01 6.31
N LYS A 188 -4.53 -17.13 5.61
CA LYS A 188 -5.63 -17.26 4.64
C LYS A 188 -7.01 -17.04 5.28
N LYS A 189 -7.18 -17.56 6.49
CA LYS A 189 -8.46 -17.50 7.21
C LYS A 189 -8.93 -16.06 7.44
N VAL A 190 -8.03 -15.12 7.72
CA VAL A 190 -8.44 -13.72 7.95
C VAL A 190 -8.97 -13.06 6.68
N PHE A 191 -8.48 -13.43 5.49
CA PHE A 191 -9.01 -12.98 4.21
C PHE A 191 -10.39 -13.60 3.90
N GLU A 192 -10.54 -14.90 4.13
CA GLU A 192 -11.84 -15.58 4.00
C GLU A 192 -12.90 -14.92 4.90
N GLU A 193 -12.55 -14.68 6.16
CA GLU A 193 -13.45 -14.02 7.09
C GLU A 193 -13.75 -12.59 6.68
N TYR A 194 -12.77 -11.85 6.15
CA TYR A 194 -12.96 -10.48 5.69
C TYR A 194 -13.93 -10.41 4.51
N GLY A 195 -13.73 -11.21 3.46
CA GLY A 195 -14.66 -11.26 2.33
C GLY A 195 -16.07 -11.70 2.74
N ASN A 196 -16.19 -12.63 3.71
CA ASN A 196 -17.47 -13.07 4.25
C ASN A 196 -18.18 -12.02 5.13
N ARG A 197 -17.51 -10.93 5.53
CA ARG A 197 -18.12 -9.77 6.21
C ARG A 197 -18.62 -8.71 5.24
N ALA A 198 -18.35 -8.82 3.95
CA ALA A 198 -18.84 -7.86 2.95
C ALA A 198 -20.37 -7.75 3.00
N LYS A 199 -20.90 -6.52 2.96
CA LYS A 199 -22.34 -6.28 3.01
C LYS A 199 -23.00 -6.62 1.68
N LYS A 200 -22.35 -6.27 0.56
CA LYS A 200 -22.82 -6.56 -0.78
C LYS A 200 -22.10 -7.78 -1.36
N MET A 201 -20.76 -7.72 -1.48
CA MET A 201 -20.02 -8.70 -2.27
C MET A 201 -18.53 -8.69 -1.92
N ALA A 202 -17.87 -9.85 -2.00
CA ALA A 202 -16.43 -9.95 -2.12
C ALA A 202 -16.02 -9.87 -3.60
N VAL A 203 -14.98 -9.10 -3.89
CA VAL A 203 -14.35 -9.01 -5.23
C VAL A 203 -12.96 -9.60 -5.11
N ILE A 204 -12.67 -10.68 -5.83
CA ILE A 204 -11.43 -11.43 -5.63
C ILE A 204 -10.70 -11.70 -6.95
N TRP A 205 -9.38 -11.78 -6.89
CA TRP A 205 -8.60 -12.29 -8.02
C TRP A 205 -8.86 -13.80 -8.18
N GLY A 206 -9.57 -14.16 -9.23
CA GLY A 206 -9.99 -15.53 -9.48
C GLY A 206 -8.91 -16.45 -10.01
N ASP A 207 -7.74 -15.90 -10.38
CA ASP A 207 -6.56 -16.68 -10.79
C ASP A 207 -5.58 -16.88 -9.62
N ASP A 208 -5.87 -16.33 -8.44
CA ASP A 208 -5.09 -16.58 -7.22
C ASP A 208 -5.22 -18.07 -6.83
N PRO A 209 -4.11 -18.74 -6.44
CA PRO A 209 -4.15 -20.16 -6.11
C PRO A 209 -4.99 -20.52 -4.89
N TYR A 210 -5.41 -19.55 -4.08
CA TYR A 210 -6.10 -19.79 -2.81
C TYR A 210 -7.50 -19.15 -2.76
N LEU A 211 -7.65 -17.90 -3.20
CA LEU A 211 -8.90 -17.14 -3.11
C LEU A 211 -10.12 -17.88 -3.72
N PRO A 212 -10.04 -18.47 -4.93
CA PRO A 212 -11.20 -19.16 -5.53
C PRO A 212 -11.66 -20.38 -4.73
N HIS A 213 -10.80 -20.92 -3.85
CA HIS A 213 -11.04 -22.17 -3.12
C HIS A 213 -11.42 -21.93 -1.65
N MET A 214 -11.55 -20.69 -1.20
CA MET A 214 -12.03 -20.33 0.14
C MET A 214 -13.54 -20.56 0.28
N ASN A 215 -14.03 -20.70 1.51
CA ASN A 215 -15.45 -20.96 1.78
C ASN A 215 -16.25 -19.65 1.81
N TRP A 216 -16.62 -19.19 0.66
CA TRP A 216 -17.39 -17.96 0.51
C TRP A 216 -18.86 -18.18 0.87
N THR A 217 -19.36 -17.41 1.87
CA THR A 217 -20.77 -17.40 2.28
C THR A 217 -21.53 -16.18 1.74
N LYS A 218 -20.82 -15.23 1.16
CA LYS A 218 -21.33 -14.03 0.51
C LYS A 218 -21.20 -14.15 -1.00
N PRO A 219 -21.95 -13.36 -1.78
CA PRO A 219 -21.70 -13.25 -3.21
C PRO A 219 -20.25 -12.88 -3.51
N VAL A 220 -19.69 -13.50 -4.54
CA VAL A 220 -18.33 -13.26 -5.00
C VAL A 220 -18.34 -12.89 -6.47
N CYS A 221 -17.61 -11.84 -6.84
CA CYS A 221 -17.25 -11.52 -8.21
C CYS A 221 -15.77 -11.79 -8.43
N LYS A 222 -15.44 -12.64 -9.39
CA LYS A 222 -14.06 -13.02 -9.71
C LYS A 222 -13.55 -12.25 -10.92
N PHE A 223 -12.34 -11.71 -10.81
CA PHE A 223 -11.65 -11.10 -11.94
C PHE A 223 -10.33 -11.83 -12.22
N GLY A 224 -9.88 -11.82 -13.48
CA GLY A 224 -8.63 -12.45 -13.88
C GLY A 224 -8.55 -12.72 -15.38
N LEU A 225 -7.64 -13.62 -15.77
CA LEU A 225 -7.42 -13.99 -17.17
C LEU A 225 -8.11 -15.31 -17.55
N ASN A 226 -8.31 -16.20 -16.57
CA ASN A 226 -8.88 -17.52 -16.80
C ASN A 226 -10.38 -17.46 -17.14
N ASP A 227 -10.87 -18.43 -17.92
CA ASP A 227 -12.25 -18.46 -18.45
C ASP A 227 -13.35 -18.63 -17.39
N ASN A 228 -12.99 -18.95 -16.14
CA ASN A 228 -13.94 -19.09 -15.03
C ASN A 228 -14.14 -17.82 -14.21
N ASN A 229 -13.58 -16.69 -14.65
CA ASN A 229 -13.77 -15.39 -14.01
C ASN A 229 -15.03 -14.68 -14.57
N ASP A 230 -15.70 -13.92 -13.71
CA ASP A 230 -16.86 -13.12 -14.09
C ASP A 230 -16.45 -11.92 -14.96
N ILE A 231 -15.29 -11.32 -14.61
CA ILE A 231 -14.66 -10.24 -15.36
C ILE A 231 -13.29 -10.71 -15.84
N GLN A 232 -13.12 -10.77 -17.16
CA GLN A 232 -11.91 -11.34 -17.78
C GLN A 232 -11.16 -10.30 -18.61
N ALA A 233 -9.82 -10.27 -18.50
CA ALA A 233 -8.99 -9.61 -19.48
C ALA A 233 -8.50 -10.64 -20.53
N LYS A 234 -8.68 -10.30 -21.81
CA LYS A 234 -8.20 -11.10 -22.96
C LYS A 234 -7.37 -10.21 -23.89
N ASN A 235 -6.67 -10.85 -24.84
CA ASN A 235 -5.85 -10.15 -25.83
C ASN A 235 -4.83 -9.18 -25.20
N VAL A 236 -4.24 -9.59 -24.08
CA VAL A 236 -3.34 -8.74 -23.30
C VAL A 236 -2.03 -8.50 -24.06
N ILE A 237 -1.67 -7.25 -24.24
CA ILE A 237 -0.38 -6.77 -24.75
C ILE A 237 0.26 -5.94 -23.64
N ASN A 238 1.44 -6.35 -23.21
CA ASN A 238 2.27 -5.64 -22.23
C ASN A 238 3.66 -5.42 -22.83
N ASN A 239 3.96 -4.19 -23.20
CA ASN A 239 5.22 -3.81 -23.84
C ASN A 239 5.65 -2.38 -23.45
N ASP A 240 6.67 -1.84 -24.09
CA ASP A 240 7.23 -0.49 -23.85
C ASP A 240 6.25 0.67 -24.15
N LYS A 241 5.09 0.39 -24.74
CA LYS A 241 4.02 1.36 -24.99
C LYS A 241 2.92 1.31 -23.92
N GLY A 242 2.95 0.33 -23.03
CA GLY A 242 1.99 0.14 -21.96
C GLY A 242 1.20 -1.15 -22.07
N LEU A 243 0.07 -1.17 -21.37
CA LEU A 243 -0.90 -2.27 -21.33
C LEU A 243 -2.05 -2.00 -22.26
N SER A 244 -2.42 -3.00 -23.08
CA SER A 244 -3.63 -3.01 -23.88
C SER A 244 -4.34 -4.35 -23.74
N PHE A 245 -5.65 -4.36 -23.53
CA PHE A 245 -6.44 -5.58 -23.33
C PHE A 245 -7.92 -5.33 -23.53
N ASP A 246 -8.65 -6.42 -23.83
CA ASP A 246 -10.10 -6.42 -23.89
C ASP A 246 -10.69 -6.95 -22.58
N VAL A 247 -11.71 -6.28 -22.04
CA VAL A 247 -12.43 -6.72 -20.84
C VAL A 247 -13.75 -7.36 -21.26
N TYR A 248 -13.97 -8.58 -20.78
CA TYR A 248 -15.24 -9.30 -20.94
C TYR A 248 -15.93 -9.41 -19.58
N ALA A 249 -17.20 -9.05 -19.51
CA ALA A 249 -18.04 -9.22 -18.34
C ALA A 249 -19.06 -10.34 -18.62
N HIS A 250 -19.04 -11.41 -17.82
CA HIS A 250 -19.90 -12.59 -17.99
C HIS A 250 -19.92 -13.14 -19.43
N GLY A 251 -18.78 -13.09 -20.11
CA GLY A 251 -18.59 -13.60 -21.46
C GLY A 251 -18.91 -12.61 -22.59
N GLU A 252 -19.46 -11.44 -22.29
CA GLU A 252 -19.74 -10.37 -23.26
C GLU A 252 -18.64 -9.30 -23.22
N LEU A 253 -18.24 -8.81 -24.42
CA LEU A 253 -17.25 -7.74 -24.53
C LEU A 253 -17.78 -6.47 -23.85
N PHE A 254 -17.13 -6.06 -22.77
CA PHE A 254 -17.45 -4.83 -22.04
C PHE A 254 -16.73 -3.62 -22.64
N GLY A 255 -15.44 -3.77 -22.98
CA GLY A 255 -14.69 -2.69 -23.60
C GLY A 255 -13.22 -3.03 -23.84
N HIS A 256 -12.56 -2.15 -24.59
CA HIS A 256 -11.14 -2.19 -24.86
C HIS A 256 -10.42 -1.14 -24.02
N PHE A 257 -9.29 -1.50 -23.40
CA PHE A 257 -8.48 -0.63 -22.57
C PHE A 257 -7.05 -0.56 -23.12
N ALA A 258 -6.54 0.68 -23.28
CA ALA A 258 -5.16 0.96 -23.63
C ALA A 258 -4.62 2.00 -22.65
N LEU A 259 -3.73 1.60 -21.77
CA LEU A 259 -3.35 2.38 -20.57
C LEU A 259 -1.82 2.54 -20.49
N PRO A 260 -1.32 3.68 -19.97
CA PRO A 260 0.10 3.93 -19.81
C PRO A 260 0.67 3.22 -18.57
N PHE A 261 0.28 1.97 -18.38
CA PHE A 261 0.71 1.11 -17.27
C PHE A 261 1.60 -0.01 -17.78
N TYR A 262 2.39 -0.60 -16.89
CA TYR A 262 3.34 -1.63 -17.22
C TYR A 262 3.26 -2.76 -16.19
N GLY A 263 3.59 -3.98 -16.64
CA GLY A 263 3.63 -5.14 -15.75
C GLY A 263 2.29 -5.85 -15.56
N MET A 264 2.35 -7.17 -15.39
CA MET A 264 1.15 -8.00 -15.21
C MET A 264 0.46 -7.75 -13.88
N HIS A 265 1.21 -7.38 -12.83
CA HIS A 265 0.62 -7.04 -11.53
C HIS A 265 -0.29 -5.80 -11.63
N THR A 266 0.14 -4.77 -12.40
CA THR A 266 -0.67 -3.57 -12.63
C THR A 266 -1.91 -3.89 -13.48
N LEU A 267 -1.84 -4.87 -14.39
CA LEU A 267 -3.02 -5.37 -15.09
C LEU A 267 -4.07 -5.92 -14.11
N TYR A 268 -3.65 -6.75 -13.13
CA TYR A 268 -4.57 -7.31 -12.15
C TYR A 268 -5.16 -6.22 -11.24
N ASP A 269 -4.34 -5.27 -10.76
CA ASP A 269 -4.82 -4.12 -9.98
C ASP A 269 -5.84 -3.29 -10.79
N THR A 270 -5.56 -3.05 -12.07
CA THR A 270 -6.46 -2.33 -12.98
C THR A 270 -7.77 -3.08 -13.21
N LEU A 271 -7.69 -4.39 -13.45
CA LEU A 271 -8.88 -5.23 -13.67
C LEU A 271 -9.76 -5.30 -12.43
N ALA A 272 -9.15 -5.32 -11.23
CA ALA A 272 -9.88 -5.22 -9.96
C ALA A 272 -10.68 -3.91 -9.85
N VAL A 273 -10.06 -2.79 -10.23
CA VAL A 273 -10.72 -1.47 -10.24
C VAL A 273 -11.81 -1.38 -11.30
N ILE A 274 -11.56 -1.91 -12.50
CA ILE A 274 -12.58 -1.99 -13.57
C ILE A 274 -13.77 -2.84 -13.09
N THR A 275 -13.52 -3.94 -12.36
CA THR A 275 -14.58 -4.78 -11.80
C THR A 275 -15.47 -3.99 -10.84
N LEU A 276 -14.89 -3.20 -9.93
CA LEU A 276 -15.66 -2.34 -9.04
C LEU A 276 -16.47 -1.28 -9.80
N GLY A 277 -15.88 -0.65 -10.80
CA GLY A 277 -16.57 0.31 -11.67
C GLY A 277 -17.73 -0.33 -12.43
N TYR A 278 -17.55 -1.52 -12.98
CA TYR A 278 -18.60 -2.29 -13.62
C TYR A 278 -19.77 -2.61 -12.67
N LEU A 279 -19.47 -3.05 -11.45
CA LEU A 279 -20.46 -3.35 -10.42
C LEU A 279 -21.27 -2.10 -9.97
N GLU A 280 -20.67 -0.92 -10.04
CA GLU A 280 -21.35 0.36 -9.74
C GLU A 280 -21.93 1.02 -11.02
N GLY A 281 -21.92 0.34 -12.19
CA GLY A 281 -22.61 0.76 -13.40
C GLY A 281 -21.87 1.79 -14.26
N MET A 282 -20.56 1.92 -14.11
CA MET A 282 -19.75 2.76 -14.98
C MET A 282 -19.57 2.12 -16.34
N ASP A 283 -19.60 2.91 -17.42
CA ASP A 283 -19.31 2.42 -18.76
C ASP A 283 -17.80 2.34 -19.04
N ALA A 284 -17.43 1.53 -20.02
CA ALA A 284 -16.04 1.27 -20.37
C ALA A 284 -15.30 2.51 -20.89
N GLU A 285 -15.97 3.39 -21.64
CA GLU A 285 -15.38 4.61 -22.21
C GLU A 285 -14.98 5.59 -21.08
N TYR A 286 -15.89 5.79 -20.11
CA TYR A 286 -15.59 6.58 -18.91
C TYR A 286 -14.38 6.02 -18.18
N MET A 287 -14.38 4.71 -17.90
CA MET A 287 -13.27 4.08 -17.14
C MET A 287 -11.95 4.17 -17.90
N GLN A 288 -11.94 3.89 -19.22
CA GLN A 288 -10.75 4.02 -20.06
C GLN A 288 -10.18 5.44 -19.98
N LYS A 289 -11.04 6.45 -20.11
CA LYS A 289 -10.62 7.86 -20.04
C LYS A 289 -10.02 8.21 -18.69
N GLN A 290 -10.68 7.83 -17.59
CA GLN A 290 -10.19 8.14 -16.26
C GLN A 290 -8.89 7.41 -15.95
N LEU A 291 -8.82 6.11 -16.16
CA LEU A 291 -7.63 5.31 -15.85
C LEU A 291 -6.41 5.74 -16.68
N SER A 292 -6.60 6.21 -17.92
CA SER A 292 -5.48 6.72 -18.75
C SER A 292 -4.77 7.94 -18.19
N THR A 293 -5.38 8.65 -17.24
CA THR A 293 -4.82 9.85 -16.57
C THR A 293 -4.31 9.56 -15.15
N PHE A 294 -4.30 8.30 -14.71
CA PHE A 294 -3.78 7.95 -13.39
C PHE A 294 -2.24 8.00 -13.39
N GLU A 295 -1.67 8.85 -12.53
CA GLU A 295 -0.22 9.10 -12.44
C GLU A 295 0.48 8.23 -11.37
N GLY A 296 -0.26 7.32 -10.70
CA GLY A 296 0.29 6.49 -9.64
C GLY A 296 0.05 7.06 -8.23
N VAL A 297 0.69 6.46 -7.25
CA VAL A 297 0.68 6.85 -5.83
C VAL A 297 2.10 7.01 -5.31
N LYS A 298 2.28 7.71 -4.19
CA LYS A 298 3.61 7.99 -3.62
C LYS A 298 4.40 6.70 -3.37
N ARG A 299 5.68 6.73 -3.73
CA ARG A 299 6.61 5.62 -3.52
C ARG A 299 6.14 4.27 -4.11
N ARG A 300 5.40 4.31 -5.23
CA ARG A 300 5.05 3.16 -6.04
C ARG A 300 5.50 3.47 -7.46
N TYR A 301 6.66 2.92 -7.82
CA TYR A 301 7.32 3.15 -9.10
C TYR A 301 7.44 4.64 -9.45
N THR A 302 7.86 5.46 -8.46
CA THR A 302 8.05 6.90 -8.67
C THR A 302 9.30 7.15 -9.51
N VAL A 303 9.14 7.81 -10.65
CA VAL A 303 10.19 7.98 -11.64
C VAL A 303 10.76 9.40 -11.61
N LYS A 304 12.09 9.52 -11.63
CA LYS A 304 12.84 10.75 -11.86
C LYS A 304 13.84 10.51 -13.00
N GLU A 305 14.09 11.52 -13.81
CA GLU A 305 15.04 11.44 -14.91
C GLU A 305 16.22 12.39 -14.68
N LYS A 306 17.43 11.92 -14.99
CA LYS A 306 18.65 12.72 -14.93
C LYS A 306 19.60 12.31 -16.05
N GLY A 307 19.76 13.17 -17.06
CA GLY A 307 20.56 12.85 -18.25
C GLY A 307 20.00 11.64 -19.01
N ASP A 308 20.82 10.63 -19.23
CA ASP A 308 20.44 9.36 -19.86
C ASP A 308 19.99 8.28 -18.86
N CYS A 309 19.96 8.63 -17.58
CA CYS A 309 19.61 7.73 -16.48
C CYS A 309 18.20 7.99 -15.94
N ILE A 310 17.58 6.92 -15.49
CA ILE A 310 16.25 6.90 -14.88
C ILE A 310 16.40 6.41 -13.44
N PHE A 311 15.68 7.04 -12.52
CA PHE A 311 15.68 6.69 -11.10
C PHE A 311 14.26 6.32 -10.71
N VAL A 312 14.11 5.15 -10.09
CA VAL A 312 12.83 4.61 -9.63
C VAL A 312 12.91 4.39 -8.12
N ASP A 313 12.01 5.03 -7.34
CA ASP A 313 11.79 4.73 -5.93
C ASP A 313 10.54 3.89 -5.77
N ASP A 314 10.67 2.75 -5.10
CA ASP A 314 9.54 1.86 -4.82
C ASP A 314 9.57 1.31 -3.39
N TYR A 315 8.40 1.18 -2.81
CA TYR A 315 8.20 0.65 -1.46
C TYR A 315 8.33 -0.88 -1.36
N ALA A 316 8.68 -1.56 -2.44
CA ALA A 316 8.82 -3.02 -2.50
C ALA A 316 9.74 -3.53 -1.40
N HIS A 317 9.24 -4.44 -0.57
CA HIS A 317 9.94 -5.02 0.58
C HIS A 317 9.62 -6.50 0.80
N HIS A 318 8.83 -7.10 -0.09
CA HIS A 318 8.57 -8.54 -0.20
C HIS A 318 9.18 -9.06 -1.50
N PRO A 319 9.69 -10.31 -1.58
CA PRO A 319 10.37 -10.79 -2.78
C PRO A 319 9.51 -10.73 -4.05
N THR A 320 8.22 -11.04 -3.96
CA THR A 320 7.29 -10.93 -5.10
C THR A 320 7.15 -9.48 -5.57
N ALA A 321 7.08 -8.50 -4.66
CA ALA A 321 7.03 -7.09 -5.03
C ALA A 321 8.34 -6.62 -5.69
N VAL A 322 9.50 -7.04 -5.17
CA VAL A 322 10.81 -6.77 -5.78
C VAL A 322 10.88 -7.35 -7.19
N GLN A 323 10.43 -8.58 -7.38
CA GLN A 323 10.35 -9.21 -8.70
C GLN A 323 9.49 -8.40 -9.66
N TYR A 324 8.28 -8.01 -9.28
CA TYR A 324 7.36 -7.26 -10.12
C TYR A 324 7.94 -5.91 -10.56
N VAL A 325 8.57 -5.17 -9.63
CA VAL A 325 9.22 -3.89 -9.95
C VAL A 325 10.33 -4.06 -10.97
N LEU A 326 11.16 -5.11 -10.86
CA LEU A 326 12.26 -5.36 -11.79
C LEU A 326 11.76 -5.87 -13.15
N GLU A 327 10.73 -6.71 -13.19
CA GLU A 327 10.07 -7.15 -14.43
C GLU A 327 9.40 -5.97 -15.16
N GLU A 328 8.70 -5.10 -14.44
CA GLU A 328 8.14 -3.85 -14.98
C GLU A 328 9.24 -2.96 -15.57
N THR A 329 10.31 -2.76 -14.81
CA THR A 329 11.46 -1.95 -15.25
C THR A 329 12.05 -2.49 -16.55
N ARG A 330 12.22 -3.81 -16.67
CA ARG A 330 12.71 -4.44 -17.88
C ARG A 330 11.78 -4.24 -19.07
N THR A 331 10.48 -4.31 -18.84
CA THR A 331 9.44 -4.10 -19.87
C THR A 331 9.41 -2.65 -20.34
N ARG A 332 9.46 -1.71 -19.39
CA ARG A 332 9.32 -0.27 -19.65
C ARG A 332 10.57 0.32 -20.33
N TYR A 333 11.75 -0.20 -20.00
CA TYR A 333 13.02 0.34 -20.47
C TYR A 333 13.88 -0.74 -21.14
N PRO A 334 13.44 -1.31 -22.26
CA PRO A 334 14.21 -2.34 -22.97
C PRO A 334 15.54 -1.76 -23.45
N GLY A 335 16.63 -2.50 -23.21
CA GLY A 335 17.99 -2.11 -23.62
C GLY A 335 18.75 -1.20 -22.65
N LYS A 336 18.13 -0.73 -21.55
CA LYS A 336 18.87 -0.10 -20.44
C LYS A 336 19.33 -1.15 -19.44
N GLN A 337 20.51 -0.93 -18.84
CA GLN A 337 20.96 -1.76 -17.73
C GLN A 337 20.20 -1.40 -16.44
N ILE A 338 19.83 -2.40 -15.64
CA ILE A 338 19.11 -2.23 -14.38
C ILE A 338 20.08 -2.31 -13.21
N ILE A 339 20.20 -1.22 -12.47
CA ILE A 339 20.97 -1.10 -11.23
C ILE A 339 19.95 -1.19 -10.08
N ALA A 340 19.78 -2.37 -9.51
CA ALA A 340 18.82 -2.56 -8.41
C ALA A 340 19.51 -2.38 -7.06
N VAL A 341 18.93 -1.57 -6.20
CA VAL A 341 19.39 -1.35 -4.82
C VAL A 341 18.25 -1.71 -3.87
N PHE A 342 18.46 -2.72 -3.03
CA PHE A 342 17.43 -3.22 -2.12
C PHE A 342 17.89 -3.11 -0.65
N GLN A 343 17.00 -2.65 0.22
CA GLN A 343 17.20 -2.64 1.66
C GLN A 343 16.10 -3.43 2.36
N PRO A 344 16.42 -4.55 3.02
CA PRO A 344 15.45 -5.30 3.82
C PRO A 344 15.04 -4.51 5.07
N ASP A 345 13.84 -4.77 5.60
CA ASP A 345 13.27 -4.03 6.74
C ASP A 345 12.93 -4.91 7.95
N ARG A 346 12.74 -6.23 7.77
CA ARG A 346 12.39 -7.20 8.82
C ARG A 346 13.30 -8.42 8.76
N PHE A 347 13.87 -8.79 9.90
CA PHE A 347 14.77 -9.93 10.03
C PHE A 347 14.06 -11.26 9.73
N SER A 348 12.87 -11.48 10.30
CA SER A 348 12.09 -12.70 10.09
C SER A 348 11.71 -12.91 8.61
N ARG A 349 11.35 -11.81 7.90
CA ARG A 349 11.04 -11.86 6.47
C ARG A 349 12.29 -12.18 5.65
N ALA A 350 13.42 -11.54 5.93
CA ALA A 350 14.68 -11.79 5.24
C ALA A 350 15.12 -13.24 5.43
N LEU A 351 15.11 -13.76 6.66
CA LEU A 351 15.46 -15.13 6.98
C LEU A 351 14.52 -16.13 6.27
N ARG A 352 13.22 -15.90 6.32
CA ARG A 352 12.22 -16.80 5.72
C ARG A 352 12.31 -16.88 4.21
N PHE A 353 12.58 -15.75 3.55
CA PHE A 353 12.50 -15.62 2.10
C PHE A 353 13.85 -15.29 1.43
N ALA A 354 14.98 -15.52 2.09
CA ALA A 354 16.31 -15.16 1.61
C ALA A 354 16.56 -15.60 0.15
N LYS A 355 16.29 -16.86 -0.19
CA LYS A 355 16.46 -17.39 -1.56
C LYS A 355 15.53 -16.73 -2.58
N ARG A 356 14.32 -16.36 -2.17
CA ARG A 356 13.36 -15.70 -3.05
C ARG A 356 13.75 -14.24 -3.31
N PHE A 357 14.26 -13.53 -2.29
CA PHE A 357 14.85 -12.20 -2.47
C PHE A 357 16.04 -12.26 -3.42
N ALA A 358 16.90 -13.26 -3.22
CA ALA A 358 18.04 -13.46 -4.09
C ALA A 358 17.61 -13.68 -5.55
N ALA A 359 16.65 -14.57 -5.79
CA ALA A 359 16.13 -14.85 -7.13
C ALA A 359 15.48 -13.60 -7.77
N ALA A 360 14.72 -12.80 -6.99
CA ALA A 360 14.13 -11.57 -7.48
C ALA A 360 15.20 -10.54 -7.87
N MET A 361 16.18 -10.30 -7.00
CA MET A 361 17.28 -9.36 -7.27
C MET A 361 18.21 -9.79 -8.41
N ASP A 362 18.25 -11.09 -8.70
CA ASP A 362 19.03 -11.63 -9.83
C ASP A 362 18.45 -11.28 -11.22
N LEU A 363 17.25 -10.68 -11.29
CA LEU A 363 16.67 -10.11 -12.50
C LEU A 363 17.35 -8.80 -12.94
N ALA A 364 18.03 -8.10 -12.02
CA ALA A 364 18.79 -6.90 -12.32
C ALA A 364 20.16 -7.24 -12.94
N ASP A 365 20.71 -6.35 -13.76
CA ASP A 365 22.07 -6.52 -14.29
C ASP A 365 23.11 -6.33 -13.20
N HIS A 366 22.86 -5.41 -12.26
CA HIS A 366 23.72 -5.06 -11.14
C HIS A 366 22.94 -5.01 -9.82
N PRO A 367 22.88 -6.12 -9.05
CA PRO A 367 22.21 -6.16 -7.76
C PRO A 367 23.10 -5.60 -6.65
N PHE A 368 22.56 -4.62 -5.92
CA PHE A 368 23.17 -4.02 -4.74
C PHE A 368 22.25 -4.15 -3.54
N PHE A 369 22.84 -4.26 -2.35
CA PHE A 369 22.09 -4.36 -1.11
C PHE A 369 22.62 -3.36 -0.07
N LEU A 370 21.71 -2.75 0.69
CA LEU A 370 22.04 -2.13 1.98
C LEU A 370 21.76 -3.15 3.08
N ASP A 371 22.45 -2.99 4.19
CA ASP A 371 22.10 -3.74 5.40
C ASP A 371 20.81 -3.21 6.02
N PHE A 372 20.29 -3.93 7.01
CA PHE A 372 19.11 -3.50 7.74
C PHE A 372 19.31 -2.08 8.29
N PRO A 373 18.29 -1.22 8.24
CA PRO A 373 18.42 0.13 8.80
C PRO A 373 18.44 0.09 10.34
N ASP A 374 19.05 1.09 10.97
CA ASP A 374 19.12 1.21 12.43
C ASP A 374 17.75 1.21 13.13
N ASN A 375 16.70 1.59 12.39
CA ASN A 375 15.30 1.58 12.83
C ASN A 375 14.53 0.34 12.32
N ALA A 376 15.21 -0.71 11.93
CA ALA A 376 14.57 -2.01 11.70
C ALA A 376 13.83 -2.45 12.97
N HIS A 377 12.68 -3.09 12.79
CA HIS A 377 11.92 -3.58 13.94
C HIS A 377 12.73 -4.66 14.66
N PRO A 378 13.07 -4.48 15.96
CA PRO A 378 13.76 -5.50 16.71
C PRO A 378 12.87 -6.74 16.83
N GLU A 379 13.40 -7.88 16.42
CA GLU A 379 12.73 -9.18 16.50
C GLU A 379 13.53 -10.08 17.44
N PRO A 380 13.05 -10.30 18.67
CA PRO A 380 13.79 -11.06 19.68
C PRO A 380 14.22 -12.45 19.20
N GLY A 381 15.50 -12.76 19.33
CA GLY A 381 16.08 -14.06 18.98
C GLY A 381 16.48 -14.22 17.51
N ILE A 382 16.39 -13.18 16.68
CA ILE A 382 16.90 -13.15 15.32
C ILE A 382 18.02 -12.12 15.23
N ASP A 383 19.24 -12.60 14.97
CA ASP A 383 20.43 -11.78 14.76
C ASP A 383 21.04 -12.16 13.41
N ILE A 384 20.73 -11.37 12.39
CA ILE A 384 21.19 -11.57 11.01
C ILE A 384 21.53 -10.23 10.38
N ASP A 385 22.34 -10.27 9.35
CA ASP A 385 22.61 -9.12 8.48
C ASP A 385 22.19 -9.48 7.02
N VAL A 386 22.42 -8.57 6.10
CA VAL A 386 22.02 -8.74 4.70
C VAL A 386 22.75 -9.87 3.99
N THR A 387 23.84 -10.42 4.57
CA THR A 387 24.54 -11.59 4.01
C THR A 387 23.66 -12.83 3.98
N GLU A 388 22.62 -12.90 4.83
CA GLU A 388 21.61 -13.96 4.78
C GLU A 388 20.95 -14.05 3.39
N ILE A 389 20.82 -12.94 2.67
CA ILE A 389 20.28 -12.90 1.30
C ILE A 389 21.41 -13.00 0.28
N THR A 390 22.48 -12.21 0.42
CA THR A 390 23.50 -12.02 -0.61
C THR A 390 24.36 -13.28 -0.85
N GLN A 391 24.44 -14.20 0.13
CA GLN A 391 25.11 -15.49 -0.02
C GLN A 391 24.58 -16.32 -1.21
N TYR A 392 23.34 -16.06 -1.66
CA TYR A 392 22.72 -16.75 -2.80
C TYR A 392 22.90 -16.01 -4.14
N ILE A 393 23.55 -14.83 -4.14
CA ILE A 393 23.86 -14.03 -5.35
C ILE A 393 25.33 -13.63 -5.34
N PRO A 394 26.26 -14.45 -5.90
CA PRO A 394 27.70 -14.17 -5.83
C PRO A 394 28.12 -12.83 -6.44
N ARG A 395 27.34 -12.26 -7.37
CA ARG A 395 27.61 -10.96 -8.01
C ARG A 395 27.05 -9.76 -7.26
N ALA A 396 26.24 -9.98 -6.21
CA ALA A 396 25.69 -8.91 -5.40
C ALA A 396 26.81 -8.17 -4.65
N LYS A 397 26.62 -6.87 -4.49
CA LYS A 397 27.51 -6.02 -3.69
C LYS A 397 26.74 -5.36 -2.57
N ILE A 398 27.37 -5.25 -1.41
CA ILE A 398 26.81 -4.52 -0.27
C ILE A 398 27.32 -3.07 -0.33
N VAL A 399 26.40 -2.11 -0.17
CA VAL A 399 26.65 -0.68 -0.21
C VAL A 399 26.12 -0.02 1.05
N LYS A 400 26.52 1.24 1.30
CA LYS A 400 26.07 2.07 2.42
C LYS A 400 25.46 3.37 1.90
N THR A 401 24.68 4.02 2.73
CA THR A 401 24.12 5.35 2.43
C THR A 401 25.18 6.42 2.74
N ASP A 402 26.18 6.54 1.85
CA ASP A 402 27.26 7.52 1.93
C ASP A 402 27.71 7.99 0.54
N LYS A 403 28.52 9.05 0.50
CA LYS A 403 29.01 9.67 -0.75
C LYS A 403 29.96 8.79 -1.55
N GLU A 404 30.69 7.87 -0.91
CA GLU A 404 31.62 6.96 -1.60
C GLU A 404 30.85 5.93 -2.43
N HIS A 405 29.89 5.24 -1.80
CA HIS A 405 29.05 4.27 -2.49
C HIS A 405 28.11 4.94 -3.52
N ALA A 406 27.62 6.15 -3.22
CA ALA A 406 26.83 6.92 -4.19
C ALA A 406 27.63 7.21 -5.47
N LYS A 407 28.91 7.62 -5.36
CA LYS A 407 29.78 7.82 -6.53
C LYS A 407 30.05 6.51 -7.28
N MET A 408 30.21 5.39 -6.58
CA MET A 408 30.38 4.08 -7.21
C MET A 408 29.12 3.69 -8.01
N LEU A 409 27.94 3.88 -7.43
CA LEU A 409 26.66 3.64 -8.12
C LEU A 409 26.49 4.61 -9.30
N ALA A 410 26.86 5.88 -9.17
CA ALA A 410 26.75 6.88 -10.23
C ALA A 410 27.66 6.62 -11.46
N ALA A 411 28.55 5.64 -11.42
CA ALA A 411 29.43 5.29 -12.53
C ALA A 411 28.74 4.56 -13.72
N TYR A 412 27.50 4.12 -13.56
CA TYR A 412 26.75 3.44 -14.63
C TYR A 412 25.97 4.45 -15.47
N ASP A 413 26.25 4.51 -16.77
CA ASP A 413 25.53 5.37 -17.73
C ASP A 413 24.44 4.57 -18.47
N ASN A 414 23.49 5.24 -19.10
CA ASN A 414 22.38 4.63 -19.82
C ASN A 414 21.66 3.55 -18.99
N ALA A 415 21.38 3.85 -17.74
CA ALA A 415 20.89 2.90 -16.73
C ALA A 415 19.54 3.30 -16.16
N VAL A 416 18.83 2.30 -15.63
CA VAL A 416 17.70 2.50 -14.72
C VAL A 416 18.13 2.07 -13.32
N TYR A 417 18.15 3.02 -12.40
CA TYR A 417 18.39 2.79 -10.98
C TYR A 417 17.07 2.52 -10.29
N VAL A 418 16.95 1.38 -9.59
CA VAL A 418 15.73 0.98 -8.91
C VAL A 418 16.01 0.83 -7.42
N PHE A 419 15.52 1.75 -6.61
CA PHE A 419 15.68 1.77 -5.17
C PHE A 419 14.43 1.19 -4.51
N MET A 420 14.57 0.11 -3.74
CA MET A 420 13.45 -0.66 -3.19
C MET A 420 13.60 -0.84 -1.68
N SER A 421 12.68 -0.26 -0.91
CA SER A 421 12.57 -0.47 0.53
C SER A 421 11.30 0.17 1.10
N SER A 422 10.78 -0.38 2.20
CA SER A 422 9.78 0.31 3.05
C SER A 422 10.38 1.42 3.91
N LYS A 423 11.71 1.62 3.89
CA LYS A 423 12.46 2.58 4.70
C LYS A 423 13.05 3.71 3.85
N ASP A 424 13.99 4.45 4.40
CA ASP A 424 14.51 5.73 3.87
C ASP A 424 15.56 5.54 2.76
N ILE A 425 15.42 4.54 1.88
CA ILE A 425 16.37 4.25 0.80
C ILE A 425 16.52 5.42 -0.18
N TYR A 426 15.49 6.28 -0.28
CA TYR A 426 15.51 7.51 -1.07
C TYR A 426 16.67 8.45 -0.72
N LYS A 427 17.23 8.36 0.50
CA LYS A 427 18.44 9.13 0.89
C LYS A 427 19.66 8.72 0.07
N LEU A 428 19.81 7.44 -0.26
CA LEU A 428 20.88 6.99 -1.14
C LEU A 428 20.58 7.38 -2.60
N GLU A 429 19.32 7.28 -3.03
CA GLU A 429 18.89 7.76 -4.35
C GLU A 429 19.30 9.21 -4.59
N GLU A 430 19.00 10.11 -3.65
CA GLU A 430 19.35 11.53 -3.71
C GLU A 430 20.86 11.73 -3.85
N LEU A 431 21.67 11.02 -3.05
CA LEU A 431 23.13 11.08 -3.14
C LEU A 431 23.67 10.59 -4.50
N VAL A 432 23.04 9.58 -5.10
CA VAL A 432 23.43 9.07 -6.44
C VAL A 432 23.06 10.09 -7.52
N ILE A 433 21.87 10.71 -7.43
CA ILE A 433 21.44 11.78 -8.35
C ILE A 433 22.39 12.98 -8.26
N GLU A 434 22.79 13.39 -7.05
CA GLU A 434 23.78 14.46 -6.84
C GLU A 434 25.13 14.09 -7.44
N ALA A 435 25.58 12.84 -7.28
CA ALA A 435 26.87 12.39 -7.79
C ALA A 435 26.92 12.27 -9.33
N LYS A 436 25.77 12.20 -9.99
CA LYS A 436 25.65 12.22 -11.46
C LYS A 436 25.79 13.64 -12.05
N GLY A 437 25.79 14.70 -11.24
CA GLY A 437 25.98 16.09 -11.63
C GLY A 437 24.66 16.78 -11.99
#